data_cb48e6445f4bd566abdc17c6064e8d32
#
_entry.id   cb48e6445f4bd566abdc17c6064e8d32
#
_cell.length_a   1.000
_cell.length_b   1.000
_cell.length_c   1.000
_cell.angle_alpha   90.00
_cell.angle_beta   90.00
_cell.angle_gamma   90.00
#
_symmetry.space_group_name_H-M   'P 1'
#
loop_
_entity.id
_entity.type
_entity.pdbx_description
1 polymer ?
#
loop_
_entity_poly.entity_id
_entity_poly.type
_entity_poly.pdbx_seq_one_letter_code
_entity_poly.pdbx_strand_id
1 'polypeptide(L)'
;MSWKYRPYRGALEESMKECREFDSLADVFEYVASEWGIHKFDLGIKYICDDNRIGWCPTYYVCTDTFDGKTYHETPQCIGMCTEVE
;
A
#
# COMPACT_ATOMS: atom_id res chain seq x y z
N MET A 1 7.33 -1.21 16.55
CA MET A 1 6.22 -1.26 15.59
C MET A 1 6.79 -1.38 14.20
N SER A 2 6.20 -2.21 13.39
CA SER A 2 6.60 -2.40 12.00
C SER A 2 5.37 -2.42 11.10
N TRP A 3 5.61 -2.39 9.79
CA TRP A 3 4.54 -2.42 8.81
C TRP A 3 4.79 -3.56 7.84
N LYS A 4 3.78 -4.34 7.56
CA LYS A 4 3.80 -5.34 6.48
C LYS A 4 3.10 -4.75 5.25
N TYR A 5 3.69 -5.00 4.10
CA TYR A 5 3.16 -4.54 2.81
C TYR A 5 3.11 -5.70 1.84
N ARG A 6 2.02 -5.77 1.06
CA ARG A 6 1.92 -6.67 -0.09
C ARG A 6 1.35 -5.92 -1.29
N PRO A 7 1.86 -6.20 -2.50
CA PRO A 7 1.32 -5.56 -3.70
C PRO A 7 -0.11 -6.04 -3.98
N TYR A 8 -0.91 -5.17 -4.58
CA TYR A 8 -2.26 -5.51 -5.01
C TYR A 8 -2.22 -5.95 -6.46
N ARG A 9 -1.80 -7.18 -6.68
CA ARG A 9 -1.70 -7.79 -8.01
C ARG A 9 -1.77 -9.30 -7.91
N GLY A 10 -2.41 -9.92 -8.89
CA GLY A 10 -2.55 -11.37 -8.94
C GLY A 10 -3.48 -11.92 -7.87
N ALA A 11 -3.40 -13.21 -7.65
CA ALA A 11 -4.14 -13.87 -6.59
C ALA A 11 -3.54 -13.54 -5.22
N LEU A 12 -4.34 -13.68 -4.17
CA LEU A 12 -3.89 -13.44 -2.79
C LEU A 12 -2.62 -14.23 -2.47
N GLU A 13 -2.57 -15.50 -2.86
CA GLU A 13 -1.43 -16.36 -2.59
C GLU A 13 -0.14 -15.84 -3.23
N GLU A 14 -0.24 -15.31 -4.45
CA GLU A 14 0.92 -14.75 -5.14
C GLU A 14 1.39 -13.46 -4.48
N SER A 15 0.46 -12.59 -4.13
CA SER A 15 0.80 -11.32 -3.48
C SER A 15 1.39 -11.54 -2.10
N MET A 16 0.98 -12.58 -1.38
CA MET A 16 1.55 -12.92 -0.08
C MET A 16 3.01 -13.37 -0.17
N LYS A 17 3.43 -13.95 -1.28
CA LYS A 17 4.84 -14.31 -1.49
C LYS A 17 5.73 -13.08 -1.65
N GLU A 18 5.16 -11.95 -2.05
CA GLU A 18 5.86 -10.68 -2.20
C GLU A 18 5.69 -9.79 -0.97
N CYS A 19 5.11 -10.31 0.11
CA CYS A 19 4.92 -9.58 1.36
C CYS A 19 6.27 -9.21 1.97
N ARG A 20 6.42 -7.94 2.35
CA ARG A 20 7.64 -7.43 2.98
C ARG A 20 7.30 -6.70 4.25
N GLU A 21 8.27 -6.66 5.16
CA GLU A 21 8.15 -5.95 6.42
C GLU A 21 9.10 -4.75 6.45
N PHE A 22 8.61 -3.63 6.96
CA PHE A 22 9.34 -2.36 7.04
C PHE A 22 9.24 -1.81 8.45
N ASP A 23 10.24 -1.03 8.86
CA ASP A 23 10.26 -0.45 10.19
C ASP A 23 9.25 0.69 10.36
N SER A 24 8.90 1.37 9.26
CA SER A 24 7.99 2.51 9.31
C SER A 24 7.14 2.57 8.04
N LEU A 25 6.02 3.31 8.14
CA LEU A 25 5.19 3.58 6.96
C LEU A 25 5.93 4.42 5.92
N ALA A 26 6.82 5.31 6.35
CA ALA A 26 7.65 6.07 5.43
C ALA A 26 8.52 5.15 4.56
N ASP A 27 9.06 4.09 5.15
CA ASP A 27 9.84 3.11 4.42
C ASP A 27 9.00 2.33 3.40
N VAL A 28 7.75 2.03 3.75
CA VAL A 28 6.79 1.43 2.79
C VAL A 28 6.60 2.35 1.60
N PHE A 29 6.38 3.64 1.83
CA PHE A 29 6.19 4.61 0.76
C PHE A 29 7.42 4.74 -0.13
N GLU A 30 8.61 4.77 0.45
CA GLU A 30 9.84 4.83 -0.34
C GLU A 30 10.02 3.61 -1.23
N TYR A 31 9.75 2.43 -0.69
CA TYR A 31 9.81 1.20 -1.47
C TYR A 31 8.80 1.21 -2.62
N VAL A 32 7.54 1.55 -2.34
CA VAL A 32 6.48 1.58 -3.35
C VAL A 32 6.78 2.62 -4.42
N ALA A 33 7.22 3.80 -4.02
CA ALA A 33 7.56 4.87 -4.95
C ALA A 33 8.69 4.44 -5.91
N SER A 34 9.70 3.76 -5.39
CA SER A 34 10.81 3.24 -6.19
C SER A 34 10.33 2.18 -7.18
N GLU A 35 9.47 1.26 -6.74
CA GLU A 35 8.94 0.19 -7.59
C GLU A 35 8.08 0.72 -8.74
N TRP A 36 7.34 1.79 -8.48
CA TRP A 36 6.39 2.35 -9.45
C TRP A 36 6.96 3.53 -10.23
N GLY A 37 8.16 4.02 -9.88
CA GLY A 37 8.75 5.18 -10.54
C GLY A 37 7.97 6.47 -10.31
N ILE A 38 7.35 6.62 -9.14
CA ILE A 38 6.57 7.80 -8.75
C ILE A 38 7.19 8.45 -7.51
N HIS A 39 6.71 9.64 -7.17
CA HIS A 39 7.20 10.35 -6.00
C HIS A 39 6.47 9.87 -4.74
N LYS A 40 7.20 9.69 -3.64
CA LYS A 40 6.60 9.21 -2.38
C LYS A 40 5.51 10.12 -1.83
N PHE A 41 5.56 11.41 -2.14
CA PHE A 41 4.54 12.36 -1.71
C PHE A 41 3.21 12.21 -2.47
N ASP A 42 3.21 11.44 -3.55
CA ASP A 42 2.00 11.11 -4.30
C ASP A 42 1.28 9.88 -3.75
N LEU A 43 1.81 9.31 -2.66
CA LEU A 43 1.23 8.15 -2.01
C LEU A 43 0.51 8.50 -0.72
N GLY A 44 -0.53 7.77 -0.43
CA GLY A 44 -1.25 7.85 0.83
C GLY A 44 -1.79 6.49 1.23
N ILE A 45 -2.33 6.41 2.43
CA ILE A 45 -3.02 5.21 2.88
C ILE A 45 -4.49 5.52 3.13
N LYS A 46 -5.32 4.51 2.92
CA LYS A 46 -6.75 4.59 3.19
C LYS A 46 -7.19 3.31 3.88
N TYR A 47 -7.81 3.45 5.06
CA TYR A 47 -8.43 2.32 5.73
C TYR A 47 -9.63 1.83 4.93
N ILE A 48 -9.67 0.55 4.65
CA ILE A 48 -10.77 -0.04 3.88
C ILE A 48 -11.53 -1.06 4.73
N CYS A 49 -10.84 -2.01 5.30
CA CYS A 49 -11.48 -3.09 6.05
C CYS A 49 -10.43 -3.88 6.83
N ASP A 50 -10.90 -4.81 7.62
CA ASP A 50 -10.03 -5.78 8.26
C ASP A 50 -9.97 -7.04 7.39
N ASP A 51 -8.79 -7.45 7.00
CA ASP A 51 -8.62 -8.68 6.24
C ASP A 51 -8.39 -9.84 7.20
N ASN A 52 -9.50 -10.41 7.66
CA ASN A 52 -9.47 -11.50 8.64
C ASN A 52 -8.90 -12.80 8.08
N ARG A 53 -8.85 -12.95 6.77
CA ARG A 53 -8.33 -14.16 6.13
C ARG A 53 -6.85 -14.38 6.41
N ILE A 54 -6.12 -13.27 6.56
CA ILE A 54 -4.67 -13.31 6.78
C ILE A 54 -4.25 -12.59 8.06
N GLY A 55 -5.21 -12.17 8.88
CA GLY A 55 -4.93 -11.51 10.15
C GLY A 55 -4.48 -10.05 10.01
N TRP A 56 -4.76 -9.41 8.90
CA TRP A 56 -4.40 -8.01 8.68
C TRP A 56 -5.53 -7.10 9.17
N CYS A 57 -5.45 -6.73 10.42
CA CYS A 57 -6.47 -5.92 11.10
C CYS A 57 -5.77 -4.81 11.91
N PRO A 58 -5.93 -3.54 11.55
CA PRO A 58 -6.63 -3.02 10.37
C PRO A 58 -5.83 -3.14 9.08
N THR A 59 -6.54 -3.18 7.96
CA THR A 59 -5.93 -3.21 6.63
C THR A 59 -6.09 -1.84 5.96
N TYR A 60 -5.00 -1.33 5.42
CA TYR A 60 -4.97 -0.07 4.69
C TYR A 60 -4.56 -0.31 3.24
N TYR A 61 -5.17 0.41 2.31
CA TYR A 61 -4.68 0.47 0.94
C TYR A 61 -3.59 1.54 0.82
N VAL A 62 -2.51 1.18 0.15
CA VAL A 62 -1.54 2.16 -0.33
C VAL A 62 -2.05 2.66 -1.68
N CYS A 63 -2.34 3.94 -1.77
CA CYS A 63 -3.00 4.52 -2.93
C CYS A 63 -2.13 5.62 -3.52
N THR A 64 -2.23 5.78 -4.85
CA THR A 64 -1.72 6.99 -5.48
C THR A 64 -2.78 8.06 -5.38
N ASP A 65 -2.35 9.27 -5.03
CA ASP A 65 -3.19 10.45 -5.20
C ASP A 65 -2.96 10.91 -6.64
N THR A 66 -3.88 10.55 -7.51
CA THR A 66 -3.66 10.65 -8.93
C THR A 66 -3.93 12.06 -9.46
N PHE A 67 -2.90 12.90 -9.35
CA PHE A 67 -2.87 14.16 -10.05
C PHE A 67 -1.94 14.00 -11.27
N ASP A 68 -2.49 14.06 -12.47
CA ASP A 68 -1.73 13.90 -13.70
C ASP A 68 -1.16 15.22 -14.24
N GLY A 69 -1.21 16.27 -13.44
CA GLY A 69 -0.79 17.62 -13.83
C GLY A 69 -1.92 18.47 -14.39
N LYS A 70 -3.08 17.89 -14.64
CA LYS A 70 -4.23 18.58 -15.22
C LYS A 70 -5.50 18.43 -14.39
N THR A 71 -5.77 17.24 -13.91
CA THR A 71 -7.00 16.92 -13.15
C THR A 71 -6.69 15.99 -12.01
N TYR A 72 -7.38 16.19 -10.89
CA TYR A 72 -7.43 15.20 -9.83
C TYR A 72 -8.41 14.11 -10.23
N HIS A 73 -7.97 12.88 -10.11
CA HIS A 73 -8.88 11.75 -10.22
C HIS A 73 -9.55 11.54 -8.87
N GLU A 74 -10.87 11.43 -8.87
CA GLU A 74 -11.65 11.28 -7.65
C GLU A 74 -11.39 9.94 -6.95
N THR A 75 -10.96 8.95 -7.70
CA THR A 75 -10.70 7.61 -7.19
C THR A 75 -9.20 7.34 -7.17
N PRO A 76 -8.56 7.31 -5.99
CA PRO A 76 -7.16 6.92 -5.91
C PRO A 76 -6.95 5.50 -6.42
N GLN A 77 -5.85 5.30 -7.12
CA GLN A 77 -5.50 3.96 -7.59
C GLN A 77 -4.86 3.17 -6.46
N CYS A 78 -5.42 2.00 -6.15
CA CYS A 78 -4.85 1.10 -5.17
C CYS A 78 -3.63 0.39 -5.76
N ILE A 79 -2.48 0.53 -5.10
CA ILE A 79 -1.24 -0.11 -5.50
C ILE A 79 -0.98 -1.37 -4.68
N GLY A 80 -1.29 -1.32 -3.41
CA GLY A 80 -1.03 -2.43 -2.51
C GLY A 80 -1.76 -2.28 -1.19
N MET A 81 -1.49 -3.18 -0.28
CA MET A 81 -2.10 -3.19 1.04
C MET A 81 -1.04 -3.26 2.11
N CYS A 82 -1.30 -2.65 3.25
CA CYS A 82 -0.40 -2.70 4.39
C CYS A 82 -1.17 -2.82 5.69
N THR A 83 -0.48 -3.30 6.71
CA THR A 83 -1.00 -3.39 8.07
C THR A 83 0.13 -3.07 9.05
N GLU A 84 -0.22 -2.41 10.14
CA GLU A 84 0.72 -2.17 11.22
C GLU A 84 0.85 -3.41 12.09
N VAL A 85 2.08 -3.76 12.45
CA VAL A 85 2.39 -4.91 13.29
C VAL A 85 3.08 -4.41 14.54
N GLU A 86 2.57 -4.81 15.69
CA GLU A 86 3.17 -4.48 16.98
C GLU A 86 4.37 -5.36 17.30
#